data_c3ae333c4a2f2f8ed2556e5696c0ac26
#
_entry.id   c3ae333c4a2f2f8ed2556e5696c0ac26
#
_cell.length_a   1.000
_cell.length_b   1.000
_cell.length_c   1.000
_cell.angle_alpha   90.00
_cell.angle_beta   90.00
_cell.angle_gamma   90.00
#
_symmetry.space_group_name_H-M   'P 1'
#
loop_
_entity.id
_entity.type
_entity.pdbx_description
1 polymer ?
#
loop_
_entity_poly.entity_id
_entity_poly.type
_entity_poly.pdbx_seq_one_letter_code
_entity_poly.pdbx_strand_id
1 'polypeptide(L)'
;MQDVELQNVGPQLVTMADETQQEQLVLCDADTWNPGFCVGVVADMRLSQHLALRIAPTMHFGSKHLVFRNMYDLNDGGHPRETTQDMKNTYISLPIDLKFSAERFNNYRPYMIAGVSPMLNLSGKDQDFIHLKRFDTMVELGLGCDYYLPFFKLIPELKFCYSLSNAFDSHHADELRDSNRQLFARSVNAAYSKMIVLTFYFE
;
A
#
# COMPACT_ATOMS: atom_id res chain seq x y z
N MET A 1 3.17 7.35 4.24
CA MET A 1 3.28 6.13 5.06
C MET A 1 2.39 5.07 4.46
N GLN A 2 2.90 3.87 4.26
CA GLN A 2 2.15 2.74 3.70
C GLN A 2 2.09 1.61 4.72
N ASP A 3 0.94 0.93 4.76
CA ASP A 3 0.72 -0.27 5.54
C ASP A 3 -0.05 -1.30 4.70
N VAL A 4 0.08 -2.58 5.04
CA VAL A 4 -0.67 -3.67 4.42
C VAL A 4 -1.33 -4.46 5.52
N GLU A 5 -2.65 -4.51 5.48
CA GLU A 5 -3.43 -5.39 6.33
C GLU A 5 -3.46 -6.78 5.71
N LEU A 6 -2.82 -7.73 6.38
CA LEU A 6 -2.70 -9.11 5.93
C LEU A 6 -3.71 -9.99 6.68
N GLN A 7 -4.49 -10.79 5.93
CA GLN A 7 -5.35 -11.81 6.52
C GLN A 7 -4.60 -13.15 6.49
N ASN A 8 -4.12 -13.57 7.65
CA ASN A 8 -3.42 -14.84 7.80
C ASN A 8 -4.38 -16.03 7.69
N VAL A 9 -3.90 -17.09 7.06
CA VAL A 9 -4.57 -18.40 7.02
C VAL A 9 -4.21 -19.18 8.29
N GLY A 10 -5.14 -20.02 8.78
CA GLY A 10 -4.91 -20.89 9.93
C GLY A 10 -3.82 -21.97 9.68
N PRO A 11 -3.68 -22.95 10.59
CA PRO A 11 -2.69 -24.02 10.47
C PRO A 11 -2.78 -24.75 9.13
N GLN A 12 -1.64 -24.99 8.49
CA GLN A 12 -1.52 -25.68 7.21
C GLN A 12 -0.76 -26.99 7.38
N LEU A 13 -1.21 -28.03 6.66
CA LEU A 13 -0.50 -29.31 6.59
C LEU A 13 0.62 -29.21 5.56
N VAL A 14 1.84 -29.39 5.99
CA VAL A 14 3.02 -29.35 5.14
C VAL A 14 3.68 -30.74 5.11
N THR A 15 3.98 -31.22 3.91
CA THR A 15 4.73 -32.45 3.73
C THR A 15 6.23 -32.12 3.81
N MET A 16 6.89 -32.66 4.82
CA MET A 16 8.34 -32.50 5.00
C MET A 16 9.12 -33.37 4.00
N ALA A 17 10.43 -33.16 3.91
CA ALA A 17 11.32 -33.91 3.02
C ALA A 17 11.39 -35.42 3.33
N ASP A 18 10.96 -35.83 4.53
CA ASP A 18 10.85 -37.22 4.99
C ASP A 18 9.45 -37.82 4.78
N GLU A 19 8.60 -37.19 3.94
CA GLU A 19 7.20 -37.55 3.64
C GLU A 19 6.26 -37.50 4.85
N THR A 20 6.67 -36.99 6.00
CA THR A 20 5.80 -36.76 7.14
C THR A 20 4.99 -35.48 6.95
N GLN A 21 3.70 -35.53 7.29
CA GLN A 21 2.83 -34.36 7.29
C GLN A 21 2.85 -33.74 8.69
N GLN A 22 3.21 -32.46 8.77
CA GLN A 22 3.17 -31.69 10.01
C GLN A 22 2.29 -30.45 9.82
N GLU A 23 1.48 -30.16 10.84
CA GLU A 23 0.77 -28.89 10.89
C GLU A 23 1.79 -27.77 11.15
N GLN A 24 1.74 -26.72 10.34
CA GLN A 24 2.55 -25.52 10.56
C GLN A 24 1.65 -24.29 10.53
N LEU A 25 1.86 -23.40 11.48
CA LEU A 25 1.21 -22.09 11.55
C LEU A 25 2.26 -21.01 11.27
N VAL A 26 2.15 -20.38 10.11
CA VAL A 26 2.97 -19.24 9.74
C VAL A 26 2.09 -17.99 9.79
N LEU A 27 2.49 -17.05 10.63
CA LEU A 27 1.88 -15.73 10.72
C LEU A 27 2.75 -14.74 9.95
N CYS A 28 2.12 -13.99 9.06
CA CYS A 28 2.74 -12.88 8.37
C CYS A 28 2.21 -11.56 8.94
N ASP A 29 3.11 -10.69 9.34
CA ASP A 29 2.78 -9.39 9.90
C ASP A 29 3.61 -8.30 9.24
N ALA A 30 3.02 -7.11 9.08
CA ALA A 30 3.75 -5.93 8.64
C ALA A 30 4.25 -5.20 9.89
N ASP A 31 5.55 -5.21 10.11
CA ASP A 31 6.18 -4.82 11.37
C ASP A 31 5.95 -3.34 11.73
N THR A 32 5.87 -2.43 10.73
CA THR A 32 5.71 -0.99 10.98
C THR A 32 5.16 -0.23 9.77
N TRP A 33 4.60 0.95 10.04
CA TRP A 33 4.31 1.95 9.02
C TRP A 33 5.60 2.49 8.41
N ASN A 34 5.89 2.12 7.17
CA ASN A 34 7.13 2.53 6.52
C ASN A 34 6.96 3.88 5.82
N PRO A 35 7.89 4.82 6.06
CA PRO A 35 7.91 6.07 5.33
C PRO A 35 8.29 5.85 3.87
N GLY A 36 7.64 6.59 2.98
CA GLY A 36 7.97 6.67 1.57
C GLY A 36 7.92 8.11 1.11
N PHE A 37 8.33 8.38 -0.12
CA PHE A 37 8.16 9.67 -0.75
C PHE A 37 7.41 9.53 -2.07
N CYS A 38 6.75 10.62 -2.48
CA CYS A 38 6.04 10.66 -3.75
C CYS A 38 6.39 11.93 -4.51
N VAL A 39 6.38 11.80 -5.84
CA VAL A 39 6.59 12.93 -6.76
C VAL A 39 5.53 12.84 -7.85
N GLY A 40 4.91 13.96 -8.16
CA GLY A 40 3.86 13.99 -9.17
C GLY A 40 3.59 15.40 -9.68
N VAL A 41 2.65 15.48 -10.60
CA VAL A 41 2.11 16.73 -11.11
C VAL A 41 0.62 16.79 -10.84
N VAL A 42 0.07 17.99 -10.76
CA VAL A 42 -1.36 18.20 -10.49
C VAL A 42 -1.98 19.04 -11.57
N ALA A 43 -3.18 18.67 -11.99
CA ALA A 43 -4.02 19.45 -12.89
C ALA A 43 -5.43 19.58 -12.29
N ASP A 44 -5.87 20.81 -12.08
CA ASP A 44 -7.19 21.13 -11.58
C ASP A 44 -8.07 21.71 -12.69
N MET A 45 -9.15 21.01 -13.02
CA MET A 45 -10.15 21.50 -13.96
C MET A 45 -11.37 22.01 -13.18
N ARG A 46 -11.62 23.30 -13.21
CA ARG A 46 -12.75 23.92 -12.51
C ARG A 46 -14.07 23.57 -13.20
N LEU A 47 -14.96 22.92 -12.47
CA LEU A 47 -16.32 22.59 -12.92
C LEU A 47 -17.34 23.63 -12.45
N SER A 48 -17.16 24.18 -11.23
CA SER A 48 -18.05 25.17 -10.61
C SER A 48 -17.24 26.06 -9.66
N GLN A 49 -17.90 27.03 -9.01
CA GLN A 49 -17.26 27.89 -8.01
C GLN A 49 -16.65 27.12 -6.84
N HIS A 50 -17.28 26.00 -6.45
CA HIS A 50 -16.88 25.18 -5.32
C HIS A 50 -16.36 23.80 -5.73
N LEU A 51 -16.54 23.39 -6.98
CA LEU A 51 -16.23 22.07 -7.45
C LEU A 51 -15.17 22.09 -8.55
N ALA A 52 -14.13 21.28 -8.40
CA ALA A 52 -13.11 21.05 -9.42
C ALA A 52 -12.84 19.55 -9.55
N LEU A 53 -12.48 19.11 -10.73
CA LEU A 53 -11.93 17.81 -11.01
C LEU A 53 -10.41 17.92 -10.97
N ARG A 54 -9.77 17.12 -10.11
CA ARG A 54 -8.32 17.04 -9.97
C ARG A 54 -7.81 15.74 -10.56
N ILE A 55 -6.76 15.83 -11.36
CA ILE A 55 -6.00 14.68 -11.85
C ILE A 55 -4.54 14.90 -11.44
N ALA A 56 -3.96 13.94 -10.71
CA ALA A 56 -2.63 14.11 -10.14
C ALA A 56 -1.75 12.85 -10.34
N PRO A 57 -1.27 12.58 -11.58
CA PRO A 57 -0.36 11.46 -11.80
C PRO A 57 0.85 11.57 -10.86
N THR A 58 1.07 10.52 -10.08
CA THR A 58 2.05 10.51 -9.00
C THR A 58 2.80 9.18 -8.98
N MET A 59 4.11 9.26 -8.78
CA MET A 59 4.96 8.11 -8.54
C MET A 59 5.30 8.03 -7.04
N HIS A 60 5.06 6.88 -6.45
CA HIS A 60 5.32 6.60 -5.04
C HIS A 60 6.49 5.65 -4.90
N PHE A 61 7.40 5.96 -4.00
CA PHE A 61 8.56 5.13 -3.65
C PHE A 61 8.51 4.81 -2.17
N GLY A 62 8.61 3.53 -1.85
CA GLY A 62 8.59 3.07 -0.46
C GLY A 62 9.26 1.71 -0.32
N SER A 63 9.38 1.26 0.92
CA SER A 63 9.79 -0.10 1.27
C SER A 63 8.80 -0.65 2.29
N LYS A 64 8.58 -1.96 2.27
CA LYS A 64 7.77 -2.68 3.26
C LYS A 64 8.61 -3.79 3.83
N HIS A 65 8.56 -3.94 5.15
CA HIS A 65 9.17 -5.04 5.87
C HIS A 65 8.07 -6.00 6.30
N LEU A 66 8.11 -7.22 5.78
CA LEU A 66 7.20 -8.30 6.17
C LEU A 66 7.96 -9.26 7.08
N VAL A 67 7.37 -9.61 8.20
CA VAL A 67 7.91 -10.58 9.15
C VAL A 67 7.03 -11.81 9.15
N PHE A 68 7.62 -12.94 8.77
CA PHE A 68 6.99 -14.26 8.83
C PHE A 68 7.47 -14.96 10.09
N ARG A 69 6.53 -15.38 10.94
CA ARG A 69 6.80 -16.15 12.16
C ARG A 69 6.27 -17.56 12.01
N ASN A 70 7.16 -18.54 12.00
CA ASN A 70 6.76 -19.94 12.06
C ASN A 70 6.64 -20.37 13.52
N MET A 71 5.40 -20.60 13.97
CA MET A 71 5.12 -20.92 15.36
C MET A 71 5.53 -22.33 15.78
N TYR A 72 5.82 -23.21 14.82
CA TYR A 72 6.24 -24.61 15.08
C TYR A 72 7.75 -24.83 14.93
N ASP A 73 8.46 -23.94 14.23
CA ASP A 73 9.92 -23.97 14.10
C ASP A 73 10.53 -23.01 15.14
N LEU A 74 11.02 -23.57 16.23
CA LEU A 74 11.59 -22.81 17.33
C LEU A 74 13.12 -22.74 17.20
N ASN A 75 13.68 -21.59 17.49
CA ASN A 75 15.12 -21.39 17.64
C ASN A 75 15.65 -22.09 18.91
N ASP A 76 16.96 -22.25 19.04
CA ASP A 76 17.62 -22.81 20.22
C ASP A 76 17.21 -22.12 21.55
N GLY A 77 16.66 -20.92 21.49
CA GLY A 77 16.10 -20.17 22.61
C GLY A 77 14.61 -20.38 22.88
N GLY A 78 13.91 -21.24 22.12
CA GLY A 78 12.47 -21.49 22.27
C GLY A 78 11.57 -20.40 21.69
N HIS A 79 12.09 -19.49 20.88
CA HIS A 79 11.31 -18.45 20.17
C HIS A 79 10.99 -18.89 18.74
N PRO A 80 9.81 -18.50 18.19
CA PRO A 80 9.46 -18.77 16.81
C PRO A 80 10.54 -18.27 15.83
N ARG A 81 10.85 -19.07 14.82
CA ARG A 81 11.79 -18.67 13.79
C ARG A 81 11.18 -17.59 12.93
N GLU A 82 11.86 -16.45 12.86
CA GLU A 82 11.44 -15.30 12.06
C GLU A 82 12.20 -15.26 10.74
N THR A 83 11.47 -15.00 9.67
CA THR A 83 12.05 -14.73 8.34
C THR A 83 11.50 -13.39 7.87
N THR A 84 12.39 -12.49 7.50
CA THR A 84 12.02 -11.15 7.04
C THR A 84 12.13 -11.04 5.53
N GLN A 85 11.19 -10.33 4.92
CA GLN A 85 11.23 -9.95 3.50
C GLN A 85 11.13 -8.45 3.35
N ASP A 86 12.14 -7.85 2.73
CA ASP A 86 12.16 -6.45 2.37
C ASP A 86 11.62 -6.27 0.96
N MET A 87 10.44 -5.66 0.84
CA MET A 87 9.82 -5.34 -0.44
C MET A 87 10.03 -3.87 -0.77
N LYS A 88 10.79 -3.59 -1.82
CA LYS A 88 10.85 -2.24 -2.40
C LYS A 88 9.60 -2.05 -3.24
N ASN A 89 8.82 -1.01 -2.94
CA ASN A 89 7.58 -0.73 -3.63
C ASN A 89 7.71 0.56 -4.44
N THR A 90 7.47 0.44 -5.73
CA THR A 90 7.33 1.58 -6.63
C THR A 90 5.97 1.48 -7.30
N TYR A 91 5.12 2.50 -7.07
CA TYR A 91 3.79 2.56 -7.65
C TYR A 91 3.67 3.81 -8.52
N ILE A 92 3.01 3.64 -9.66
CA ILE A 92 2.46 4.78 -10.42
C ILE A 92 0.97 4.83 -10.13
N SER A 93 0.47 5.97 -9.67
CA SER A 93 -0.95 6.22 -9.44
C SER A 93 -1.46 7.33 -10.35
N LEU A 94 -2.74 7.23 -10.70
CA LEU A 94 -3.46 8.26 -11.45
C LEU A 94 -4.73 8.64 -10.67
N PRO A 95 -4.61 9.42 -9.57
CA PRO A 95 -5.77 9.89 -8.84
C PRO A 95 -6.70 10.73 -9.72
N ILE A 96 -7.99 10.45 -9.61
CA ILE A 96 -9.07 11.23 -10.21
C ILE A 96 -9.99 11.61 -9.06
N ASP A 97 -9.86 12.85 -8.61
CA ASP A 97 -10.47 13.34 -7.40
C ASP A 97 -11.47 14.48 -7.71
N LEU A 98 -12.58 14.48 -7.00
CA LEU A 98 -13.46 15.62 -6.91
C LEU A 98 -13.01 16.49 -5.73
N LYS A 99 -12.57 17.72 -6.03
CA LYS A 99 -12.16 18.73 -5.06
C LYS A 99 -13.34 19.65 -4.78
N PHE A 100 -13.83 19.63 -3.54
CA PHE A 100 -14.84 20.56 -3.05
C PHE A 100 -14.19 21.63 -2.18
N SER A 101 -14.20 22.87 -2.65
CA SER A 101 -13.52 23.99 -2.00
C SER A 101 -14.54 24.92 -1.35
N ALA A 102 -14.25 25.33 -0.12
CA ALA A 102 -15.01 26.35 0.58
C ALA A 102 -14.81 27.75 -0.04
N GLU A 103 -15.47 28.74 0.49
CA GLU A 103 -15.19 30.14 0.17
C GLU A 103 -13.78 30.53 0.62
N ARG A 104 -13.19 31.47 -0.10
CA ARG A 104 -11.86 31.96 0.23
C ARG A 104 -11.94 32.94 1.41
N PHE A 105 -11.15 32.66 2.43
CA PHE A 105 -10.95 33.56 3.57
C PHE A 105 -9.56 34.21 3.46
N ASN A 106 -9.52 35.48 3.15
CA ASN A 106 -8.27 36.21 2.94
C ASN A 106 -7.30 35.44 2.02
N ASN A 107 -6.25 34.84 2.58
CA ASN A 107 -5.19 34.16 1.87
C ASN A 107 -5.24 32.63 1.93
N TYR A 108 -6.32 32.05 2.45
CA TYR A 108 -6.48 30.61 2.52
C TYR A 108 -7.86 30.15 2.05
N ARG A 109 -7.91 28.96 1.46
CA ARG A 109 -9.12 28.33 0.99
C ARG A 109 -9.07 26.84 1.34
N PRO A 110 -9.77 26.40 2.39
CA PRO A 110 -9.83 24.98 2.74
C PRO A 110 -10.67 24.21 1.72
N TYR A 111 -10.36 22.95 1.52
CA TYR A 111 -11.09 22.05 0.64
C TYR A 111 -11.06 20.61 1.13
N MET A 112 -12.01 19.83 0.63
CA MET A 112 -12.06 18.39 0.75
C MET A 112 -11.89 17.76 -0.62
N ILE A 113 -11.30 16.57 -0.67
CA ILE A 113 -11.22 15.77 -1.88
C ILE A 113 -11.75 14.37 -1.61
N ALA A 114 -12.36 13.80 -2.63
CA ALA A 114 -12.77 12.40 -2.64
C ALA A 114 -12.64 11.88 -4.07
N GLY A 115 -12.08 10.69 -4.22
CA GLY A 115 -11.88 10.12 -5.55
C GLY A 115 -11.40 8.69 -5.56
N VAL A 116 -10.96 8.28 -6.73
CA VAL A 116 -10.44 6.95 -6.99
C VAL A 116 -9.06 7.06 -7.65
N SER A 117 -8.18 6.17 -7.27
CA SER A 117 -6.81 6.14 -7.77
C SER A 117 -6.49 4.74 -8.30
N PRO A 118 -6.55 4.53 -9.61
CA PRO A 118 -5.93 3.35 -10.20
C PRO A 118 -4.42 3.42 -10.00
N MET A 119 -3.84 2.32 -9.52
CA MET A 119 -2.42 2.19 -9.21
C MET A 119 -1.81 1.04 -9.98
N LEU A 120 -0.60 1.24 -10.45
CA LEU A 120 0.23 0.24 -11.12
C LEU A 120 1.46 -0.03 -10.27
N ASN A 121 1.59 -1.28 -9.80
CA ASN A 121 2.76 -1.75 -9.09
C ASN A 121 3.86 -2.09 -10.10
N LEU A 122 4.99 -1.41 -10.00
CA LEU A 122 6.17 -1.65 -10.83
C LEU A 122 7.21 -2.52 -10.12
N SER A 123 6.98 -2.84 -8.86
CA SER A 123 7.88 -3.65 -8.06
C SER A 123 7.35 -5.07 -7.99
N GLY A 124 8.13 -6.00 -8.44
CA GLY A 124 7.88 -7.42 -8.31
C GLY A 124 9.17 -8.14 -8.64
N LYS A 125 9.63 -9.00 -7.74
CA LYS A 125 10.69 -9.95 -8.03
C LYS A 125 10.08 -11.33 -7.99
N ASP A 126 10.38 -12.15 -8.98
CA ASP A 126 9.85 -13.52 -9.11
C ASP A 126 10.23 -14.44 -7.93
N GLN A 127 11.11 -13.98 -7.03
CA GLN A 127 11.58 -14.73 -5.86
C GLN A 127 11.02 -14.24 -4.53
N ASP A 128 10.13 -13.25 -4.51
CA ASP A 128 9.50 -12.76 -3.29
C ASP A 128 8.47 -13.77 -2.78
N PHE A 129 8.33 -13.91 -1.44
CA PHE A 129 7.35 -14.83 -0.83
C PHE A 129 5.91 -14.40 -1.11
N ILE A 130 5.66 -13.07 -1.11
CA ILE A 130 4.35 -12.48 -1.41
C ILE A 130 4.49 -11.59 -2.62
N HIS A 131 3.65 -11.82 -3.61
CA HIS A 131 3.54 -10.99 -4.80
C HIS A 131 2.23 -10.22 -4.77
N LEU A 132 2.33 -8.89 -4.85
CA LEU A 132 1.16 -8.04 -4.97
C LEU A 132 0.76 -7.90 -6.43
N LYS A 133 -0.54 -7.93 -6.71
CA LYS A 133 -1.07 -7.71 -8.06
C LYS A 133 -0.50 -6.45 -8.67
N ARG A 134 -0.23 -6.50 -9.97
CA ARG A 134 0.33 -5.37 -10.72
C ARG A 134 -0.63 -4.19 -10.78
N PHE A 135 -1.93 -4.43 -10.77
CA PHE A 135 -2.96 -3.40 -10.82
C PHE A 135 -3.82 -3.43 -9.56
N ASP A 136 -3.97 -2.28 -8.94
CA ASP A 136 -4.84 -2.06 -7.78
C ASP A 136 -5.65 -0.77 -7.97
N THR A 137 -6.78 -0.66 -7.27
CA THR A 137 -7.61 0.55 -7.28
C THR A 137 -7.86 0.96 -5.84
N MET A 138 -7.50 2.18 -5.52
CA MET A 138 -7.74 2.76 -4.21
C MET A 138 -8.84 3.81 -4.24
N VAL A 139 -9.58 3.91 -3.15
CA VAL A 139 -10.41 5.07 -2.84
C VAL A 139 -9.59 6.04 -2.01
N GLU A 140 -9.71 7.31 -2.33
CA GLU A 140 -9.01 8.39 -1.66
C GLU A 140 -10.00 9.37 -1.04
N LEU A 141 -9.71 9.77 0.20
CA LEU A 141 -10.37 10.86 0.89
C LEU A 141 -9.29 11.78 1.46
N GLY A 142 -9.46 13.08 1.31
CA GLY A 142 -8.44 14.01 1.78
C GLY A 142 -8.98 15.37 2.16
N LEU A 143 -8.14 16.08 2.88
CA LEU A 143 -8.33 17.45 3.30
C LEU A 143 -7.12 18.27 2.90
N GLY A 144 -7.33 19.47 2.43
CA GLY A 144 -6.25 20.37 2.08
C GLY A 144 -6.63 21.83 2.22
N CYS A 145 -5.65 22.68 2.02
CA CYS A 145 -5.85 24.10 2.07
C CYS A 145 -5.00 24.82 1.02
N ASP A 146 -5.62 25.64 0.19
CA ASP A 146 -4.90 26.49 -0.74
C ASP A 146 -4.43 27.75 -0.01
N TYR A 147 -3.11 27.93 0.20
CA TYR A 147 -2.51 29.15 0.75
C TYR A 147 -1.98 30.03 -0.38
N TYR A 148 -2.53 31.22 -0.50
CA TYR A 148 -2.15 32.20 -1.49
C TYR A 148 -1.03 33.09 -0.93
N LEU A 149 0.20 32.78 -1.27
CA LEU A 149 1.38 33.60 -0.94
C LEU A 149 1.64 34.64 -2.03
N PRO A 150 2.45 35.67 -1.80
CA PRO A 150 2.65 36.75 -2.77
C PRO A 150 3.23 36.29 -4.12
N PHE A 151 4.00 35.21 -4.17
CA PHE A 151 4.71 34.76 -5.34
C PHE A 151 4.30 33.36 -5.83
N PHE A 152 3.65 32.56 -4.99
CA PHE A 152 3.22 31.22 -5.33
C PHE A 152 2.06 30.80 -4.42
N LYS A 153 1.41 29.72 -4.79
CA LYS A 153 0.36 29.09 -3.99
C LYS A 153 0.91 27.81 -3.41
N LEU A 154 0.87 27.67 -2.09
CA LEU A 154 1.24 26.48 -1.36
C LEU A 154 -0.04 25.69 -1.00
N ILE A 155 -0.04 24.40 -1.31
CA ILE A 155 -1.20 23.55 -1.09
C ILE A 155 -0.80 22.32 -0.28
N PRO A 156 -0.80 22.38 1.07
CA PRO A 156 -0.72 21.20 1.89
C PRO A 156 -1.99 20.37 1.77
N GLU A 157 -1.84 19.07 1.55
CA GLU A 157 -2.93 18.12 1.37
C GLU A 157 -2.62 16.82 2.11
N LEU A 158 -3.55 16.35 2.92
CA LEU A 158 -3.49 15.08 3.62
C LEU A 158 -4.54 14.14 3.02
N LYS A 159 -4.09 13.01 2.48
CA LYS A 159 -4.93 11.96 1.89
C LYS A 159 -4.88 10.68 2.68
N PHE A 160 -6.02 10.03 2.78
CA PHE A 160 -6.18 8.66 3.23
C PHE A 160 -6.61 7.82 2.03
N CYS A 161 -5.82 6.81 1.70
CA CYS A 161 -6.07 5.92 0.59
C CYS A 161 -6.29 4.51 1.12
N TYR A 162 -7.32 3.85 0.61
CA TYR A 162 -7.68 2.49 0.97
C TYR A 162 -7.91 1.65 -0.29
N SER A 163 -7.24 0.49 -0.39
CA SER A 163 -7.41 -0.43 -1.51
C SER A 163 -8.79 -1.08 -1.47
N LEU A 164 -9.50 -1.05 -2.60
CA LEU A 164 -10.79 -1.71 -2.79
C LEU A 164 -10.64 -3.17 -3.20
N SER A 165 -9.52 -3.52 -3.79
CA SER A 165 -9.28 -4.86 -4.30
C SER A 165 -8.32 -5.63 -3.40
N ASN A 166 -8.47 -6.96 -3.38
CA ASN A 166 -7.46 -7.83 -2.79
C ASN A 166 -6.20 -7.76 -3.66
N ALA A 167 -5.17 -7.10 -3.11
CA ALA A 167 -3.89 -6.90 -3.79
C ALA A 167 -3.02 -8.16 -3.81
N PHE A 168 -3.43 -9.24 -3.12
CA PHE A 168 -2.71 -10.49 -3.07
C PHE A 168 -2.91 -11.32 -4.34
N ASP A 169 -1.81 -11.82 -4.92
CA ASP A 169 -1.82 -12.76 -6.04
C ASP A 169 -1.68 -14.20 -5.52
N SER A 170 -2.80 -14.90 -5.42
CA SER A 170 -2.84 -16.29 -4.92
C SER A 170 -2.19 -17.29 -5.87
N HIS A 171 -2.06 -16.98 -7.15
CA HIS A 171 -1.45 -17.88 -8.13
C HIS A 171 0.07 -17.94 -8.03
N HIS A 172 0.71 -16.91 -7.47
CA HIS A 172 2.15 -16.87 -7.31
C HIS A 172 2.70 -17.99 -6.40
N ALA A 173 1.91 -18.42 -5.41
CA ALA A 173 2.30 -19.52 -4.53
C ALA A 173 2.57 -20.83 -5.28
N ASP A 174 1.86 -21.08 -6.37
CA ASP A 174 1.99 -22.32 -7.17
C ASP A 174 3.16 -22.26 -8.15
N GLU A 175 3.70 -21.08 -8.45
CA GLU A 175 4.84 -20.87 -9.33
C GLU A 175 6.20 -21.02 -8.59
N LEU A 176 6.19 -20.96 -7.26
CA LEU A 176 7.39 -21.12 -6.46
C LEU A 176 7.86 -22.58 -6.46
N ARG A 177 9.14 -22.80 -6.77
CA ARG A 177 9.77 -24.14 -6.82
C ARG A 177 10.13 -24.74 -5.46
N ASP A 178 10.14 -23.92 -4.42
CA ASP A 178 10.57 -24.30 -3.08
C ASP A 178 9.36 -24.46 -2.15
N SER A 179 9.18 -25.67 -1.59
CA SER A 179 8.04 -26.00 -0.72
C SER A 179 7.96 -25.10 0.52
N ASN A 180 9.08 -24.67 1.10
CA ASN A 180 9.09 -23.75 2.22
C ASN A 180 8.58 -22.36 1.80
N ARG A 181 8.96 -21.89 0.62
CA ARG A 181 8.48 -20.61 0.09
C ARG A 181 6.98 -20.65 -0.25
N GLN A 182 6.48 -21.78 -0.74
CA GLN A 182 5.05 -21.99 -0.96
C GLN A 182 4.26 -21.90 0.34
N LEU A 183 4.79 -22.43 1.45
CA LEU A 183 4.16 -22.33 2.76
C LEU A 183 4.00 -20.87 3.20
N PHE A 184 5.07 -20.08 3.07
CA PHE A 184 5.00 -18.64 3.40
C PHE A 184 4.05 -17.88 2.47
N ALA A 185 4.06 -18.16 1.17
CA ALA A 185 3.14 -17.54 0.22
C ALA A 185 1.67 -17.92 0.49
N ARG A 186 1.39 -19.15 0.92
CA ARG A 186 0.02 -19.60 1.27
C ARG A 186 -0.44 -19.17 2.67
N SER A 187 0.41 -18.58 3.48
CA SER A 187 0.06 -18.11 4.84
C SER A 187 -0.88 -16.89 4.82
N VAL A 188 -1.00 -16.20 3.70
CA VAL A 188 -1.83 -14.99 3.54
C VAL A 188 -2.94 -15.24 2.53
N ASN A 189 -4.19 -14.97 2.92
CA ASN A 189 -5.37 -15.14 2.07
C ASN A 189 -5.77 -13.84 1.35
N ALA A 190 -5.58 -12.70 2.00
CA ALA A 190 -5.92 -11.40 1.46
C ALA A 190 -4.97 -10.32 1.98
N ALA A 191 -4.66 -9.34 1.14
CA ALA A 191 -3.85 -8.18 1.49
C ALA A 191 -4.56 -6.90 1.03
N TYR A 192 -4.82 -6.00 1.96
CA TYR A 192 -5.38 -4.68 1.68
C TYR A 192 -4.34 -3.62 1.99
N SER A 193 -4.08 -2.76 1.04
CA SER A 193 -3.13 -1.66 1.23
C SER A 193 -3.83 -0.43 1.79
N LYS A 194 -3.25 0.13 2.84
CA LYS A 194 -3.64 1.41 3.44
C LYS A 194 -2.50 2.40 3.29
N MET A 195 -2.81 3.64 2.95
CA MET A 195 -1.78 4.66 2.78
C MET A 195 -2.25 6.00 3.32
N ILE A 196 -1.36 6.68 4.05
CA ILE A 196 -1.52 8.07 4.44
C ILE A 196 -0.47 8.87 3.68
N VAL A 197 -0.91 9.85 2.90
CA VAL A 197 -0.06 10.68 2.05
C VAL A 197 -0.20 12.14 2.47
N LEU A 198 0.92 12.75 2.84
CA LEU A 198 1.02 14.19 3.02
C LEU A 198 1.75 14.76 1.82
N THR A 199 1.09 15.63 1.08
CA THR A 199 1.61 16.22 -0.15
C THR A 199 1.64 17.74 -0.04
N PHE A 200 2.66 18.35 -0.64
CA PHE A 200 2.77 19.78 -0.79
C PHE A 200 2.84 20.10 -2.27
N TYR A 201 1.80 20.77 -2.81
CA TYR A 201 1.81 21.25 -4.17
C TYR A 201 2.21 22.73 -4.19
N PHE A 202 2.93 23.09 -5.25
CA PHE A 202 3.39 24.45 -5.53
C PHE A 202 2.83 24.87 -6.90
N GLU A 203 2.10 25.95 -6.92
CA GLU A 203 1.42 26.50 -8.11
C GLU A 203 1.77 27.97 -8.35
#